data_1a8d453974acd1c4a562eb0c63b2726d
#
_entry.id   1a8d453974acd1c4a562eb0c63b2726d
#
_cell.length_a   1.000
_cell.length_b   1.000
_cell.length_c   1.000
_cell.angle_alpha   90.00
_cell.angle_beta   90.00
_cell.angle_gamma   90.00
#
_symmetry.space_group_name_H-M   'P 1'
#
loop_
_entity.id
_entity.type
_entity.pdbx_description
1 polymer ?
#
loop_
_entity_poly.entity_id
_entity_poly.type
_entity_poly.pdbx_seq_one_letter_code
_entity_poly.pdbx_strand_id
1 'polypeptide(L)'
;MFSGITRQDLSERDQKSAKDSYDALRELVSRFPDSRYASDATQRMHYIVNLLAQSEVHVARYYYQRGAYLAAINRAQTVIVDYQGAPALAEALKIMVSSYNALGMTQLRDDTQRVLEKNYSDKQGNDTTPSHSPWWKLW
;
A
#
# COMPACT_ATOMS: atom_id res chain seq x y z
N MET A 1 30.71 -2.66 -1.32
CA MET A 1 30.39 -2.69 0.11
C MET A 1 29.65 -1.46 0.60
N PHE A 2 29.99 -0.28 0.11
CA PHE A 2 29.32 0.96 0.48
C PHE A 2 27.96 1.23 -0.21
N SER A 3 27.70 0.62 -1.36
CA SER A 3 26.49 0.86 -2.13
C SER A 3 25.22 0.25 -1.52
N GLY A 4 25.34 -0.80 -0.69
CA GLY A 4 24.20 -1.41 -0.02
C GLY A 4 23.68 -0.60 1.18
N ILE A 5 24.61 -0.04 1.94
CA ILE A 5 24.30 0.77 3.13
C ILE A 5 23.68 2.11 2.70
N THR A 6 24.23 2.72 1.65
CA THR A 6 23.74 4.01 1.14
C THR A 6 22.32 3.92 0.56
N ARG A 7 21.96 2.80 -0.08
CA ARG A 7 20.60 2.56 -0.61
C ARG A 7 19.58 2.38 0.50
N GLN A 8 19.93 1.67 1.56
CA GLN A 8 19.05 1.48 2.71
C GLN A 8 18.79 2.79 3.44
N ASP A 9 19.85 3.57 3.67
CA ASP A 9 19.74 4.88 4.33
C ASP A 9 18.91 5.87 3.51
N LEU A 10 19.04 5.87 2.19
CA LEU A 10 18.25 6.72 1.30
C LEU A 10 16.79 6.32 1.29
N SER A 11 16.50 5.01 1.25
CA SER A 11 15.13 4.50 1.29
C SER A 11 14.42 4.83 2.61
N GLU A 12 15.11 4.69 3.73
CA GLU A 12 14.57 5.05 5.04
C GLU A 12 14.33 6.54 5.17
N ARG A 13 15.26 7.37 4.67
CA ARG A 13 15.10 8.82 4.64
C ARG A 13 13.95 9.27 3.76
N ASP A 14 13.81 8.65 2.59
CA ASP A 14 12.71 8.93 1.66
C ASP A 14 11.36 8.56 2.28
N GLN A 15 11.27 7.43 2.98
CA GLN A 15 10.06 7.01 3.68
C GLN A 15 9.73 7.96 4.83
N LYS A 16 10.74 8.38 5.59
CA LYS A 16 10.56 9.36 6.67
C LYS A 16 10.07 10.69 6.12
N SER A 17 10.69 11.18 5.06
CA SER A 17 10.28 12.41 4.38
C SER A 17 8.85 12.33 3.88
N ALA A 18 8.46 11.18 3.31
CA ALA A 18 7.10 10.96 2.84
C ALA A 18 6.09 10.98 4.01
N LYS A 19 6.41 10.33 5.12
CA LYS A 19 5.56 10.33 6.32
C LYS A 19 5.44 11.73 6.93
N ASP A 20 6.53 12.46 7.01
CA ASP A 20 6.55 13.85 7.51
C ASP A 20 5.69 14.76 6.61
N SER A 21 5.80 14.57 5.30
CA SER A 21 4.99 15.31 4.32
C SER A 21 3.50 14.97 4.46
N TYR A 22 3.18 13.71 4.67
CA TYR A 22 1.80 13.26 4.91
C TYR A 22 1.22 13.92 6.16
N ASP A 23 1.98 13.93 7.26
CA ASP A 23 1.54 14.51 8.53
C ASP A 23 1.31 16.01 8.39
N ALA A 24 2.19 16.72 7.68
CA ALA A 24 2.05 18.15 7.42
C ALA A 24 0.80 18.45 6.58
N LEU A 25 0.54 17.66 5.54
CA LEU A 25 -0.65 17.80 4.69
C LEU A 25 -1.92 17.48 5.47
N ARG A 26 -1.90 16.46 6.31
CA ARG A 26 -3.02 16.09 7.17
C ARG A 26 -3.37 17.20 8.14
N GLU A 27 -2.38 17.84 8.73
CA GLU A 27 -2.57 18.98 9.62
C GLU A 27 -3.19 20.16 8.87
N LEU A 28 -2.72 20.44 7.66
CA LEU A 28 -3.28 21.50 6.81
C LEU A 28 -4.77 21.26 6.52
N VAL A 29 -5.13 20.03 6.14
CA VAL A 29 -6.53 19.68 5.84
C VAL A 29 -7.40 19.77 7.10
N SER A 30 -6.86 19.34 8.26
CA SER A 30 -7.59 19.40 9.53
C SER A 30 -7.88 20.82 9.99
N ARG A 31 -6.90 21.73 9.81
CA ARG A 31 -7.03 23.13 10.23
C ARG A 31 -7.83 23.98 9.26
N PHE A 32 -7.71 23.71 7.97
CA PHE A 32 -8.31 24.54 6.91
C PHE A 32 -9.10 23.66 5.92
N PRO A 33 -10.17 22.99 6.37
CA PRO A 33 -10.90 22.07 5.50
C PRO A 33 -11.61 22.76 4.33
N ASP A 34 -11.93 24.06 4.48
CA ASP A 34 -12.63 24.84 3.47
C ASP A 34 -11.66 25.62 2.55
N SER A 35 -10.36 25.48 2.76
CA SER A 35 -9.34 26.08 1.90
C SER A 35 -9.36 25.44 0.51
N ARG A 36 -9.14 26.26 -0.51
CA ARG A 36 -8.97 25.76 -1.90
C ARG A 36 -7.77 24.82 -2.04
N TYR A 37 -6.83 24.86 -1.11
CA TYR A 37 -5.67 23.98 -1.07
C TYR A 37 -5.96 22.63 -0.41
N ALA A 38 -7.06 22.49 0.32
CA ALA A 38 -7.42 21.25 1.01
C ALA A 38 -7.63 20.09 0.04
N SER A 39 -8.25 20.35 -1.11
CA SER A 39 -8.46 19.35 -2.15
C SER A 39 -7.13 18.83 -2.72
N ASP A 40 -6.21 19.74 -3.06
CA ASP A 40 -4.88 19.39 -3.54
C ASP A 40 -4.08 18.62 -2.47
N ALA A 41 -4.14 19.05 -1.22
CA ALA A 41 -3.47 18.40 -0.11
C ALA A 41 -3.98 16.98 0.07
N THR A 42 -5.28 16.74 -0.03
CA THR A 42 -5.89 15.41 0.07
C THR A 42 -5.39 14.50 -1.05
N GLN A 43 -5.30 15.00 -2.28
CA GLN A 43 -4.79 14.24 -3.41
C GLN A 43 -3.31 13.86 -3.21
N ARG A 44 -2.50 14.78 -2.70
CA ARG A 44 -1.09 14.50 -2.39
C ARG A 44 -0.95 13.47 -1.27
N MET A 45 -1.82 13.51 -0.26
CA MET A 45 -1.86 12.52 0.81
C MET A 45 -2.13 11.11 0.24
N HIS A 46 -3.10 10.98 -0.65
CA HIS A 46 -3.38 9.70 -1.32
C HIS A 46 -2.20 9.21 -2.14
N TYR A 47 -1.53 10.11 -2.84
CA TYR A 47 -0.33 9.77 -3.61
C TYR A 47 0.78 9.24 -2.70
N ILE A 48 1.04 9.90 -1.59
CA ILE A 48 2.07 9.48 -0.62
C ILE A 48 1.73 8.11 -0.03
N VAL A 49 0.48 7.91 0.39
CA VAL A 49 0.00 6.62 0.92
C VAL A 49 0.22 5.50 -0.10
N ASN A 50 -0.11 5.76 -1.36
CA ASN A 50 0.08 4.78 -2.42
C ASN A 50 1.56 4.44 -2.64
N LEU A 51 2.43 5.44 -2.62
CA LEU A 51 3.88 5.20 -2.72
C LEU A 51 4.40 4.36 -1.56
N LEU A 52 3.99 4.66 -0.34
CA LEU A 52 4.39 3.91 0.85
C LEU A 52 3.88 2.47 0.78
N ALA A 53 2.63 2.28 0.38
CA ALA A 53 2.04 0.96 0.22
C ALA A 53 2.77 0.13 -0.85
N GLN A 54 3.09 0.74 -1.99
CA GLN A 54 3.84 0.07 -3.04
C GLN A 54 5.25 -0.32 -2.59
N SER A 55 5.90 0.53 -1.79
CA SER A 55 7.20 0.24 -1.22
C SER A 55 7.16 -1.00 -0.33
N GLU A 56 6.13 -1.11 0.53
CA GLU A 56 5.95 -2.28 1.39
C GLU A 56 5.66 -3.55 0.58
N VAL A 57 4.83 -3.45 -0.45
CA VAL A 57 4.54 -4.58 -1.35
C VAL A 57 5.80 -5.03 -2.09
N HIS A 58 6.62 -4.08 -2.52
CA HIS A 58 7.89 -4.40 -3.18
C HIS A 58 8.81 -5.20 -2.26
N VAL A 59 8.93 -4.80 -1.00
CA VAL A 59 9.71 -5.52 0.01
C VAL A 59 9.10 -6.90 0.29
N ALA A 60 7.79 -6.99 0.40
CA ALA A 60 7.09 -8.26 0.61
C ALA A 60 7.36 -9.24 -0.54
N ARG A 61 7.29 -8.75 -1.77
CA ARG A 61 7.60 -9.56 -2.97
C ARG A 61 9.04 -10.04 -2.97
N TYR A 62 9.97 -9.19 -2.58
CA TYR A 62 11.38 -9.54 -2.46
C TYR A 62 11.59 -10.71 -1.49
N TYR A 63 10.98 -10.65 -0.32
CA TYR A 63 11.05 -11.74 0.65
C TYR A 63 10.38 -13.01 0.13
N TYR A 64 9.24 -12.89 -0.52
CA TYR A 64 8.56 -14.04 -1.13
C TYR A 64 9.45 -14.76 -2.14
N GLN A 65 10.09 -14.02 -3.02
CA GLN A 65 10.99 -14.58 -4.04
C GLN A 65 12.21 -15.30 -3.45
N ARG A 66 12.62 -14.89 -2.25
CA ARG A 66 13.71 -15.52 -1.53
C ARG A 66 13.28 -16.68 -0.63
N GLY A 67 12.02 -17.01 -0.59
CA GLY A 67 11.49 -18.08 0.27
C GLY A 67 11.27 -17.67 1.72
N ALA A 68 11.43 -16.38 2.06
CA ALA A 68 11.18 -15.85 3.40
C ALA A 68 9.70 -15.53 3.56
N TYR A 69 8.84 -16.53 3.59
CA TYR A 69 7.40 -16.40 3.52
C TYR A 69 6.79 -15.68 4.73
N LEU A 70 7.29 -15.95 5.95
CA LEU A 70 6.81 -15.24 7.14
C LEU A 70 7.11 -13.74 7.09
N ALA A 71 8.30 -13.38 6.63
CA ALA A 71 8.68 -11.98 6.45
C ALA A 71 7.82 -11.31 5.37
N ALA A 72 7.54 -12.02 4.28
CA ALA A 72 6.65 -11.54 3.23
C ALA A 72 5.23 -11.27 3.76
N ILE A 73 4.70 -12.19 4.58
CA ILE A 73 3.38 -12.04 5.20
C ILE A 73 3.36 -10.82 6.13
N ASN A 74 4.38 -10.64 6.96
CA ASN A 74 4.46 -9.51 7.88
C ASN A 74 4.47 -8.17 7.14
N ARG A 75 5.21 -8.06 6.06
CA ARG A 75 5.24 -6.84 5.25
C ARG A 75 3.93 -6.59 4.51
N ALA A 76 3.34 -7.63 3.93
CA ALA A 76 2.04 -7.53 3.28
C ALA A 76 0.93 -7.14 4.28
N GLN A 77 1.00 -7.66 5.50
CA GLN A 77 0.06 -7.34 6.58
C GLN A 77 0.11 -5.86 6.97
N THR A 78 1.29 -5.24 6.94
CA THR A 78 1.45 -3.79 7.16
C THR A 78 0.63 -2.99 6.16
N VAL A 79 0.60 -3.40 4.90
CA VAL A 79 -0.21 -2.74 3.87
C VAL A 79 -1.70 -2.83 4.18
N ILE A 80 -2.15 -3.98 4.67
CA ILE A 80 -3.56 -4.21 4.98
C ILE A 80 -4.01 -3.36 6.17
N VAL A 81 -3.16 -3.24 7.18
CA VAL A 81 -3.49 -2.50 8.42
C VAL A 81 -3.33 -1.00 8.23
N ASP A 82 -2.22 -0.55 7.66
CA ASP A 82 -1.84 0.86 7.65
C ASP A 82 -2.29 1.59 6.38
N TYR A 83 -2.45 0.89 5.27
CA TYR A 83 -2.71 1.48 3.96
C TYR A 83 -3.99 0.93 3.32
N GLN A 84 -5.05 0.83 4.11
CA GLN A 84 -6.37 0.42 3.62
C GLN A 84 -6.86 1.37 2.52
N GLY A 85 -7.38 0.80 1.45
CA GLY A 85 -7.83 1.58 0.31
C GLY A 85 -6.77 1.89 -0.74
N ALA A 86 -5.50 1.59 -0.49
CA ALA A 86 -4.46 1.73 -1.50
C ALA A 86 -4.62 0.66 -2.61
N PRO A 87 -4.36 1.00 -3.89
CA PRO A 87 -4.41 0.01 -4.97
C PRO A 87 -3.46 -1.18 -4.76
N ALA A 88 -2.38 -0.98 -4.03
CA ALA A 88 -1.40 -2.03 -3.70
C ALA A 88 -1.96 -3.10 -2.76
N LEU A 89 -3.10 -2.87 -2.12
CA LEU A 89 -3.73 -3.81 -1.19
C LEU A 89 -4.01 -5.17 -1.84
N ALA A 90 -4.52 -5.17 -3.05
CA ALA A 90 -4.82 -6.41 -3.79
C ALA A 90 -3.55 -7.25 -4.01
N GLU A 91 -2.46 -6.61 -4.36
CA GLU A 91 -1.18 -7.29 -4.55
C GLU A 91 -0.61 -7.82 -3.24
N ALA A 92 -0.73 -7.06 -2.15
CA ALA A 92 -0.35 -7.51 -0.81
C ALA A 92 -1.12 -8.77 -0.41
N LEU A 93 -2.42 -8.80 -0.65
CA LEU A 93 -3.26 -9.97 -0.37
C LEU A 93 -2.83 -11.18 -1.21
N LYS A 94 -2.49 -10.98 -2.48
CA LYS A 94 -1.98 -12.06 -3.35
C LYS A 94 -0.67 -12.65 -2.82
N ILE A 95 0.24 -11.81 -2.36
CA ILE A 95 1.51 -12.26 -1.77
C ILE A 95 1.23 -13.06 -0.50
N MET A 96 0.30 -12.63 0.34
CA MET A 96 -0.09 -13.37 1.54
C MET A 96 -0.67 -14.73 1.20
N VAL A 97 -1.59 -14.81 0.25
CA VAL A 97 -2.19 -16.07 -0.19
C VAL A 97 -1.09 -17.05 -0.67
N SER A 98 -0.20 -16.57 -1.51
CA SER A 98 0.89 -17.39 -2.04
C SER A 98 1.85 -17.85 -0.93
N SER A 99 2.13 -16.98 0.03
CA SER A 99 3.02 -17.28 1.15
C SER A 99 2.39 -18.30 2.10
N TYR A 100 1.11 -18.16 2.43
CA TYR A 100 0.38 -19.14 3.24
C TYR A 100 0.31 -20.50 2.53
N ASN A 101 0.09 -20.49 1.23
CA ASN A 101 0.09 -21.72 0.44
C ASN A 101 1.45 -22.43 0.50
N ALA A 102 2.54 -21.69 0.36
CA ALA A 102 3.89 -22.23 0.43
C ALA A 102 4.23 -22.81 1.81
N LEU A 103 3.68 -22.22 2.88
CA LEU A 103 3.84 -22.67 4.25
C LEU A 103 2.89 -23.81 4.64
N GLY A 104 1.93 -24.18 3.77
CA GLY A 104 0.93 -25.20 4.05
C GLY A 104 -0.17 -24.76 5.01
N MET A 105 -0.31 -23.46 5.25
CA MET A 105 -1.36 -22.90 6.11
C MET A 105 -2.65 -22.68 5.31
N THR A 106 -3.35 -23.78 5.01
CA THR A 106 -4.48 -23.81 4.09
C THR A 106 -5.67 -22.97 4.55
N GLN A 107 -5.96 -22.95 5.85
CA GLN A 107 -7.08 -22.18 6.37
C GLN A 107 -6.84 -20.67 6.26
N LEU A 108 -5.66 -20.21 6.65
CA LEU A 108 -5.27 -18.80 6.50
C LEU A 108 -5.22 -18.37 5.04
N ARG A 109 -4.74 -19.26 4.17
CA ARG A 109 -4.77 -19.04 2.72
C ARG A 109 -6.20 -18.83 2.21
N ASP A 110 -7.12 -19.69 2.60
CA ASP A 110 -8.51 -19.63 2.14
C ASP A 110 -9.23 -18.40 2.68
N ASP A 111 -8.99 -18.04 3.95
CA ASP A 111 -9.55 -16.83 4.55
C ASP A 111 -9.03 -15.56 3.86
N THR A 112 -7.74 -15.51 3.56
CA THR A 112 -7.13 -14.39 2.84
C THR A 112 -7.63 -14.31 1.41
N GLN A 113 -7.82 -15.45 0.75
CA GLN A 113 -8.38 -15.53 -0.60
C GLN A 113 -9.80 -14.97 -0.65
N ARG A 114 -10.63 -15.24 0.36
CA ARG A 114 -11.98 -14.65 0.46
C ARG A 114 -11.93 -13.14 0.59
N VAL A 115 -11.03 -12.62 1.40
CA VAL A 115 -10.83 -11.16 1.54
C VAL A 115 -10.42 -10.55 0.21
N LEU A 116 -9.52 -11.20 -0.52
CA LEU A 116 -9.07 -10.75 -1.84
C LEU A 116 -10.23 -10.70 -2.85
N GLU A 117 -11.03 -11.76 -2.90
CA GLU A 117 -12.20 -11.84 -3.81
C GLU A 117 -13.23 -10.78 -3.47
N LYS A 118 -13.50 -10.55 -2.19
CA LYS A 118 -14.41 -9.50 -1.73
C LYS A 118 -13.92 -8.11 -2.14
N ASN A 119 -12.63 -7.87 -2.00
CA ASN A 119 -12.03 -6.58 -2.38
C ASN A 119 -12.16 -6.35 -3.90
N TYR A 120 -12.01 -7.40 -4.71
CA TYR A 120 -12.22 -7.30 -6.16
C TYR A 120 -13.68 -7.08 -6.53
N SER A 121 -14.61 -7.76 -5.89
CA SER A 121 -16.04 -7.60 -6.18
C SER A 121 -16.54 -6.20 -5.81
N ASP A 122 -16.07 -5.65 -4.71
CA ASP A 122 -16.40 -4.29 -4.28
C ASP A 122 -15.86 -3.25 -5.28
N LYS A 123 -14.68 -3.46 -5.82
CA LYS A 123 -14.10 -2.59 -6.85
C LYS A 123 -14.85 -2.68 -8.18
N GLN A 124 -15.29 -3.86 -8.56
CA GLN A 124 -16.10 -4.04 -9.77
C GLN A 124 -17.51 -3.48 -9.62
N GLY A 125 -18.08 -3.53 -8.42
CA GLY A 125 -19.38 -2.92 -8.14
C GLY A 125 -19.35 -1.39 -8.18
N ASN A 126 -18.23 -0.77 -7.92
CA ASN A 126 -18.04 0.68 -7.99
C ASN A 126 -17.62 1.17 -9.40
N ASP A 127 -17.25 0.26 -10.28
CA ASP A 127 -16.81 0.59 -11.64
C ASP A 127 -17.98 0.86 -12.61
N THR A 128 -19.20 0.93 -12.11
CA THR A 128 -20.37 1.28 -12.92
C THR A 128 -20.50 2.78 -13.15
N THR A 129 -19.60 3.60 -12.63
CA THR A 129 -19.53 5.02 -13.01
C THR A 129 -18.54 5.19 -14.16
N PRO A 130 -19.02 5.53 -15.35
CA PRO A 130 -18.11 5.75 -16.48
C PRO A 130 -17.25 6.97 -16.21
N SER A 131 -15.95 6.81 -16.46
CA SER A 131 -14.95 7.87 -16.60
C SER A 131 -14.45 8.55 -15.33
N HIS A 132 -14.11 7.80 -14.30
CA HIS A 132 -13.11 8.32 -13.39
C HIS A 132 -11.74 7.73 -13.75
N SER A 133 -10.96 8.52 -14.51
CA SER A 133 -9.53 8.28 -14.55
C SER A 133 -9.05 8.16 -13.10
N PRO A 134 -8.21 7.15 -12.79
CA PRO A 134 -7.65 7.05 -11.45
C PRO A 134 -7.02 8.39 -11.07
N TRP A 135 -7.25 8.83 -9.86
CA TRP A 135 -6.76 10.11 -9.34
C TRP A 135 -5.26 10.34 -9.60
N TRP A 136 -4.48 9.25 -9.69
CA TRP A 136 -3.04 9.29 -9.98
C TRP A 136 -2.72 9.63 -11.46
N LYS A 137 -3.67 9.55 -12.37
CA LYS A 137 -3.50 9.98 -13.78
C LYS A 137 -3.68 11.49 -13.96
N LEU A 138 -4.10 12.19 -12.95
CA LEU A 138 -4.25 13.65 -12.95
C LEU A 138 -2.92 14.38 -12.69
N TRP A 139 -1.87 13.64 -12.46
CA TRP A 139 -0.52 14.18 -12.22
C TRP A 139 0.30 14.11 -13.54
#